data_329153a9e7a209e91b7e2c144a402657
#
_entry.id   329153a9e7a209e91b7e2c144a402657
#
_cell.length_a   1.000
_cell.length_b   1.000
_cell.length_c   1.000
_cell.angle_alpha   90.00
_cell.angle_beta   90.00
_cell.angle_gamma   90.00
#
_symmetry.space_group_name_H-M   'P 1'
#
loop_
_entity.id
_entity.type
_entity.pdbx_description
1 polymer ?
#
loop_
_entity_poly.entity_id
_entity_poly.type
_entity_poly.pdbx_seq_one_letter_code
_entity_poly.pdbx_strand_id
1 'polypeptide(L)'
;LNRVMTDYDEAISELPDKLYSDSQTSGRFTVSAVKALKARILLFDAYDSNGKAIPSKMEEVLTLLQSIKGYSLAARVRDNFISEKQLASPEIMFSVRFLRPNLTHSMDLYYGAWAVLDPTRNMVDAFECTDGKPWGESPLTVRPDESILYGNNDALKKAERAKMFMNRDRRLYESVNHSMMANFASDGWKDEEVQVNESNNKGPTGFSALKYIQPTDVTPGYSTVSDADVIVLRYAHVLLMIAEAENEAHGPTTTALDAINKVRTRSGQPAIGAGISQDDLRERIRNEWRIETCFEGLRYFQLKRWKLMDKLVNGAEDPAYPGYIKVYKPAFEFFPIPQSEIDKAGGVLKQDPAYE
;
A
#
# COMPACT_ATOMS: atom_id res chain seq x y z
N LEU A 1 0.02 -22.63 12.24
CA LEU A 1 0.19 -21.35 12.92
C LEU A 1 1.08 -21.49 14.17
N ASN A 2 0.82 -22.44 15.10
CA ASN A 2 1.55 -22.56 16.37
C ASN A 2 3.10 -22.62 16.20
N ARG A 3 3.60 -23.44 15.27
CA ARG A 3 5.05 -23.51 15.00
C ARG A 3 5.63 -22.16 14.59
N VAL A 4 4.94 -21.45 13.70
CA VAL A 4 5.36 -20.12 13.26
C VAL A 4 5.40 -19.13 14.42
N MET A 5 4.41 -19.18 15.33
CA MET A 5 4.40 -18.32 16.51
C MET A 5 5.56 -18.62 17.45
N THR A 6 5.89 -19.90 17.66
CA THR A 6 7.06 -20.30 18.45
C THR A 6 8.37 -19.77 17.84
N ASP A 7 8.55 -19.91 16.53
CA ASP A 7 9.74 -19.40 15.83
C ASP A 7 9.87 -17.88 15.97
N TYR A 8 8.75 -17.13 15.95
CA TYR A 8 8.77 -15.70 16.24
C TYR A 8 9.13 -15.38 17.69
N ASP A 9 8.65 -16.14 18.67
CA ASP A 9 8.96 -15.91 20.09
C ASP A 9 10.43 -16.19 20.38
N GLU A 10 11.00 -17.25 19.81
CA GLU A 10 12.43 -17.53 19.87
C GLU A 10 13.24 -16.37 19.26
N ALA A 11 12.88 -15.92 18.05
CA ALA A 11 13.55 -14.79 17.39
C ALA A 11 13.47 -13.49 18.21
N ILE A 12 12.32 -13.19 18.84
CA ILE A 12 12.17 -12.01 19.70
C ILE A 12 13.11 -12.08 20.91
N SER A 13 13.39 -13.26 21.44
CA SER A 13 14.27 -13.45 22.60
C SER A 13 15.76 -13.35 22.27
N GLU A 14 16.15 -13.60 21.02
CA GLU A 14 17.56 -13.73 20.61
C GLU A 14 18.08 -12.54 19.79
N LEU A 15 17.22 -11.84 19.07
CA LEU A 15 17.62 -10.77 18.17
C LEU A 15 17.97 -9.48 18.92
N PRO A 16 18.81 -8.60 18.32
CA PRO A 16 19.17 -7.33 18.92
C PRO A 16 17.97 -6.36 18.95
N ASP A 17 17.79 -5.68 20.08
CA ASP A 17 16.83 -4.59 20.23
C ASP A 17 17.45 -3.27 19.75
N LYS A 18 17.61 -3.16 18.43
CA LYS A 18 18.18 -1.99 17.75
C LYS A 18 17.27 -1.55 16.62
N LEU A 19 17.43 -0.31 16.17
CA LEU A 19 16.73 0.20 15.01
C LEU A 19 17.32 -0.37 13.72
N TYR A 20 16.50 -0.54 12.70
CA TYR A 20 16.93 -0.99 11.38
C TYR A 20 17.97 -0.05 10.74
N SER A 21 17.89 1.25 11.00
CA SER A 21 18.84 2.27 10.54
C SER A 21 20.19 2.24 11.25
N ASP A 22 20.34 1.45 12.33
CA ASP A 22 21.63 1.26 12.98
C ASP A 22 22.59 0.54 12.01
N SER A 23 23.79 1.05 11.87
CA SER A 23 24.80 0.50 10.94
C SER A 23 25.13 -0.98 11.18
N GLN A 24 24.95 -1.48 12.40
CA GLN A 24 25.19 -2.87 12.76
C GLN A 24 24.03 -3.81 12.42
N THR A 25 22.81 -3.27 12.25
CA THR A 25 21.58 -4.04 12.01
C THR A 25 20.94 -3.73 10.65
N SER A 26 21.48 -2.78 9.90
CA SER A 26 21.01 -2.47 8.55
C SER A 26 20.98 -3.71 7.65
N GLY A 27 19.82 -4.03 7.10
CA GLY A 27 19.60 -5.21 6.27
C GLY A 27 19.36 -6.52 7.05
N ARG A 28 19.30 -6.48 8.39
CA ARG A 28 19.05 -7.66 9.24
C ARG A 28 17.74 -7.51 10.00
N PHE A 29 17.22 -8.64 10.47
CA PHE A 29 16.08 -8.63 11.37
C PHE A 29 16.45 -8.03 12.73
N THR A 30 15.52 -7.26 13.29
CA THR A 30 15.58 -6.71 14.63
C THR A 30 14.34 -7.16 15.43
N VAL A 31 14.40 -7.09 16.75
CA VAL A 31 13.25 -7.44 17.61
C VAL A 31 11.99 -6.71 17.19
N SER A 32 12.08 -5.39 16.93
CA SER A 32 10.93 -4.59 16.50
C SER A 32 10.35 -5.03 15.16
N ALA A 33 11.19 -5.41 14.20
CA ALA A 33 10.72 -5.94 12.91
C ALA A 33 9.99 -7.27 13.07
N VAL A 34 10.54 -8.19 13.88
CA VAL A 34 9.94 -9.50 14.15
C VAL A 34 8.61 -9.35 14.90
N LYS A 35 8.54 -8.49 15.92
CA LYS A 35 7.28 -8.18 16.62
C LYS A 35 6.20 -7.68 15.66
N ALA A 36 6.53 -6.75 14.77
CA ALA A 36 5.56 -6.21 13.82
C ALA A 36 5.13 -7.23 12.75
N LEU A 37 6.04 -8.12 12.30
CA LEU A 37 5.68 -9.23 11.41
C LEU A 37 4.78 -10.25 12.11
N LYS A 38 5.10 -10.63 13.35
CA LYS A 38 4.24 -11.50 14.17
C LYS A 38 2.86 -10.87 14.34
N ALA A 39 2.79 -9.59 14.70
CA ALA A 39 1.53 -8.85 14.83
C ALA A 39 0.72 -8.83 13.53
N ARG A 40 1.37 -8.69 12.36
CA ARG A 40 0.70 -8.76 11.05
C ARG A 40 0.02 -10.10 10.79
N ILE A 41 0.65 -11.21 11.18
CA ILE A 41 0.06 -12.56 11.05
C ILE A 41 -1.09 -12.73 12.04
N LEU A 42 -0.90 -12.33 13.30
CA LEU A 42 -1.95 -12.37 14.33
C LEU A 42 -3.15 -11.51 13.95
N LEU A 43 -2.93 -10.33 13.35
CA LEU A 43 -4.00 -9.47 12.85
C LEU A 43 -4.84 -10.17 11.77
N PHE A 44 -4.19 -10.98 10.92
CA PHE A 44 -4.93 -11.78 9.94
C PHE A 44 -5.79 -12.87 10.62
N ASP A 45 -5.26 -13.52 11.65
CA ASP A 45 -5.97 -14.55 12.45
C ASP A 45 -7.01 -13.94 13.42
N ALA A 46 -6.96 -12.62 13.63
CA ALA A 46 -7.88 -11.91 14.52
C ALA A 46 -9.25 -11.59 13.89
N TYR A 47 -9.53 -12.12 12.71
CA TYR A 47 -10.84 -12.07 12.06
C TYR A 47 -11.40 -13.47 11.87
N ASP A 48 -12.70 -13.62 12.08
CA ASP A 48 -13.40 -14.88 11.83
C ASP A 48 -13.66 -15.12 10.33
N SER A 49 -14.28 -16.24 10.02
CA SER A 49 -14.62 -16.62 8.63
C SER A 49 -15.55 -15.63 7.92
N ASN A 50 -16.23 -14.75 8.64
CA ASN A 50 -17.14 -13.73 8.11
C ASN A 50 -16.49 -12.34 8.06
N GLY A 51 -15.23 -12.22 8.47
CA GLY A 51 -14.53 -10.95 8.55
C GLY A 51 -14.92 -10.09 9.75
N LYS A 52 -15.50 -10.70 10.79
CA LYS A 52 -15.76 -10.03 12.06
C LYS A 52 -14.54 -10.15 12.97
N ALA A 53 -14.16 -9.05 13.56
CA ALA A 53 -13.02 -8.99 14.47
C ALA A 53 -13.28 -9.79 15.76
N ILE A 54 -12.23 -10.43 16.28
CA ILE A 54 -12.20 -11.17 17.55
C ILE A 54 -11.43 -10.31 18.55
N PRO A 55 -12.12 -9.59 19.48
CA PRO A 55 -11.47 -8.59 20.35
C PRO A 55 -10.28 -9.11 21.14
N SER A 56 -10.37 -10.31 21.71
CA SER A 56 -9.27 -10.90 22.49
C SER A 56 -7.99 -11.11 21.67
N LYS A 57 -8.11 -11.44 20.37
CA LYS A 57 -6.96 -11.58 19.48
C LYS A 57 -6.40 -10.20 19.06
N MET A 58 -7.26 -9.20 18.97
CA MET A 58 -6.80 -7.82 18.72
C MET A 58 -5.93 -7.29 19.87
N GLU A 59 -6.22 -7.68 21.13
CA GLU A 59 -5.39 -7.36 22.30
C GLU A 59 -3.97 -7.96 22.20
N GLU A 60 -3.83 -9.15 21.68
CA GLU A 60 -2.52 -9.78 21.45
C GLU A 60 -1.70 -8.97 20.42
N VAL A 61 -2.36 -8.55 19.35
CA VAL A 61 -1.75 -7.66 18.33
C VAL A 61 -1.29 -6.35 18.94
N LEU A 62 -2.15 -5.70 19.74
CA LEU A 62 -1.84 -4.43 20.39
C LEU A 62 -0.66 -4.54 21.34
N THR A 63 -0.61 -5.60 22.17
CA THR A 63 0.48 -5.85 23.11
C THR A 63 1.85 -5.86 22.42
N LEU A 64 1.96 -6.54 21.27
CA LEU A 64 3.19 -6.57 20.48
C LEU A 64 3.53 -5.20 19.92
N LEU A 65 2.57 -4.55 19.27
CA LEU A 65 2.81 -3.31 18.52
C LEU A 65 3.13 -2.13 19.43
N GLN A 66 2.47 -2.00 20.57
CA GLN A 66 2.69 -0.92 21.56
C GLN A 66 4.05 -1.02 22.24
N SER A 67 4.69 -2.20 22.21
CA SER A 67 6.05 -2.39 22.71
C SER A 67 7.14 -1.86 21.77
N ILE A 68 6.81 -1.56 20.50
CA ILE A 68 7.76 -1.07 19.49
C ILE A 68 8.04 0.42 19.74
N LYS A 69 9.31 0.78 19.84
CA LYS A 69 9.77 2.14 20.13
C LYS A 69 10.88 2.58 19.17
N GLY A 70 11.15 3.87 19.12
CA GLY A 70 12.29 4.45 18.43
C GLY A 70 12.07 4.73 16.94
N TYR A 71 10.93 4.35 16.36
CA TYR A 71 10.59 4.64 14.95
C TYR A 71 9.72 5.89 14.84
N SER A 72 9.79 6.55 13.71
CA SER A 72 8.92 7.67 13.34
C SER A 72 8.61 7.62 11.85
N LEU A 73 7.63 8.39 11.42
CA LEU A 73 7.30 8.48 9.99
C LEU A 73 8.34 9.33 9.25
N ALA A 74 8.69 8.93 8.05
CA ALA A 74 9.43 9.78 7.13
C ALA A 74 8.59 11.03 6.76
N ALA A 75 9.24 12.12 6.42
CA ALA A 75 8.56 13.38 6.08
C ALA A 75 7.59 13.23 4.90
N ARG A 76 7.94 12.37 3.95
CA ARG A 76 7.14 12.01 2.79
C ARG A 76 7.09 10.49 2.64
N VAL A 77 5.94 9.96 2.21
CA VAL A 77 5.81 8.51 1.95
C VAL A 77 6.87 8.04 0.96
N ARG A 78 7.03 8.80 -0.14
CA ARG A 78 7.94 8.44 -1.23
C ARG A 78 9.40 8.41 -0.81
N ASP A 79 9.82 9.17 0.22
CA ASP A 79 11.20 9.14 0.70
C ASP A 79 11.66 7.75 1.15
N ASN A 80 10.72 6.89 1.59
CA ASN A 80 11.01 5.50 1.91
C ASN A 80 11.36 4.65 0.67
N PHE A 81 11.01 5.10 -0.52
CA PHE A 81 11.14 4.32 -1.77
C PHE A 81 12.24 4.85 -2.69
N ILE A 82 12.94 5.91 -2.30
CA ILE A 82 14.08 6.48 -3.04
C ILE A 82 15.37 5.89 -2.46
N SER A 83 16.16 5.22 -3.29
CA SER A 83 17.33 4.44 -2.85
C SER A 83 18.30 5.23 -1.96
N GLU A 84 18.59 6.48 -2.32
CA GLU A 84 19.50 7.34 -1.57
C GLU A 84 18.99 7.73 -0.18
N LYS A 85 17.67 7.69 0.04
CA LYS A 85 17.02 8.07 1.30
C LYS A 85 16.71 6.89 2.21
N GLN A 86 16.65 5.68 1.67
CA GLN A 86 16.19 4.49 2.38
C GLN A 86 17.04 4.17 3.62
N LEU A 87 18.35 4.24 3.50
CA LEU A 87 19.24 3.90 4.62
C LEU A 87 19.06 4.84 5.82
N ALA A 88 18.75 6.10 5.59
CA ALA A 88 18.53 7.09 6.63
C ALA A 88 17.05 7.20 7.06
N SER A 89 16.15 6.40 6.49
CA SER A 89 14.73 6.48 6.81
C SER A 89 14.46 6.07 8.26
N PRO A 90 13.80 6.93 9.06
CA PRO A 90 13.40 6.59 10.42
C PRO A 90 12.18 5.66 10.47
N GLU A 91 11.60 5.34 9.29
CA GLU A 91 10.36 4.62 9.15
C GLU A 91 10.56 3.16 8.75
N ILE A 92 11.59 2.84 7.96
CA ILE A 92 11.85 1.48 7.47
C ILE A 92 12.25 0.57 8.63
N MET A 93 11.57 -0.55 8.76
CA MET A 93 11.81 -1.56 9.79
C MET A 93 12.42 -2.84 9.24
N PHE A 94 12.12 -3.17 7.98
CA PHE A 94 12.74 -4.27 7.25
C PHE A 94 12.55 -4.11 5.75
N SER A 95 13.62 -4.36 4.98
CA SER A 95 13.61 -4.37 3.52
C SER A 95 14.47 -5.50 2.95
N VAL A 96 14.17 -5.92 1.74
CA VAL A 96 15.08 -6.73 0.92
C VAL A 96 16.05 -5.76 0.25
N ARG A 97 17.35 -5.93 0.57
CA ARG A 97 18.40 -5.01 0.14
C ARG A 97 18.86 -5.27 -1.28
N PHE A 98 19.06 -4.19 -1.99
CA PHE A 98 19.70 -4.17 -3.31
C PHE A 98 20.91 -3.25 -3.29
N LEU A 99 21.86 -3.47 -4.20
CA LEU A 99 23.10 -2.69 -4.27
C LEU A 99 23.69 -2.73 -5.69
N ARG A 100 23.80 -1.58 -6.32
CA ARG A 100 24.51 -1.45 -7.60
C ARG A 100 26.02 -1.71 -7.43
N PRO A 101 26.67 -2.30 -8.44
CA PRO A 101 26.13 -2.78 -9.71
C PRO A 101 25.69 -4.26 -9.67
N ASN A 102 25.90 -4.97 -8.56
CA ASN A 102 25.89 -6.44 -8.53
C ASN A 102 24.50 -7.05 -8.21
N LEU A 103 23.68 -6.33 -7.49
CA LEU A 103 22.34 -6.79 -7.10
C LEU A 103 21.33 -5.68 -7.36
N THR A 104 20.71 -5.72 -8.54
CA THR A 104 19.76 -4.70 -9.00
C THR A 104 18.46 -5.34 -9.47
N HIS A 105 17.46 -4.50 -9.72
CA HIS A 105 16.17 -4.92 -10.26
C HIS A 105 15.65 -3.93 -11.31
N SER A 106 14.57 -4.31 -11.98
CA SER A 106 14.01 -3.55 -13.10
C SER A 106 12.67 -2.85 -12.77
N MET A 107 12.42 -2.50 -11.50
CA MET A 107 11.14 -1.89 -11.11
C MET A 107 10.90 -0.56 -11.81
N ASP A 108 11.93 0.26 -12.00
CA ASP A 108 11.82 1.52 -12.75
C ASP A 108 11.35 1.30 -14.18
N LEU A 109 11.83 0.24 -14.84
CA LEU A 109 11.40 -0.12 -16.19
C LEU A 109 9.95 -0.57 -16.20
N TYR A 110 9.58 -1.47 -15.29
CA TYR A 110 8.23 -2.07 -15.26
C TYR A 110 7.15 -1.09 -14.83
N TYR A 111 7.43 -0.25 -13.84
CA TYR A 111 6.43 0.70 -13.33
C TYR A 111 6.40 2.01 -14.10
N GLY A 112 7.55 2.45 -14.62
CA GLY A 112 7.70 3.68 -15.37
C GLY A 112 7.50 3.48 -16.87
N ALA A 113 8.57 3.02 -17.53
CA ALA A 113 8.62 3.00 -18.99
C ALA A 113 7.64 2.00 -19.64
N TRP A 114 7.38 0.86 -19.00
CA TRP A 114 6.48 -0.16 -19.55
C TRP A 114 5.06 -0.13 -18.96
N ALA A 115 4.84 0.66 -17.90
CA ALA A 115 3.54 0.82 -17.27
C ALA A 115 2.79 -0.52 -17.06
N VAL A 116 3.51 -1.54 -16.57
CA VAL A 116 2.96 -2.90 -16.36
C VAL A 116 1.98 -2.93 -15.19
N LEU A 117 2.13 -1.98 -14.25
CA LEU A 117 1.25 -1.80 -13.11
C LEU A 117 0.57 -0.43 -13.19
N ASP A 118 -0.65 -0.44 -13.70
CA ASP A 118 -1.47 0.75 -13.76
C ASP A 118 -2.45 0.80 -12.61
N PRO A 119 -2.51 1.92 -11.87
CA PRO A 119 -3.59 2.12 -10.93
C PRO A 119 -4.92 2.20 -11.65
N THR A 120 -5.92 1.51 -11.12
CA THR A 120 -7.29 1.64 -11.59
C THR A 120 -7.84 3.03 -11.26
N ARG A 121 -8.85 3.50 -12.00
CA ARG A 121 -9.59 4.72 -11.67
C ARG A 121 -10.07 4.71 -10.22
N ASN A 122 -10.60 3.60 -9.77
CA ASN A 122 -11.07 3.42 -8.39
C ASN A 122 -9.94 3.60 -7.35
N MET A 123 -8.68 3.29 -7.68
CA MET A 123 -7.54 3.56 -6.79
C MET A 123 -7.24 5.06 -6.71
N VAL A 124 -7.27 5.75 -7.83
CA VAL A 124 -7.06 7.21 -7.88
C VAL A 124 -8.17 7.93 -7.10
N ASP A 125 -9.42 7.51 -7.26
CA ASP A 125 -10.56 8.10 -6.58
C ASP A 125 -10.55 7.86 -5.06
N ALA A 126 -9.87 6.82 -4.58
CA ALA A 126 -9.77 6.50 -3.15
C ALA A 126 -8.99 7.53 -2.33
N PHE A 127 -8.08 8.28 -2.95
CA PHE A 127 -7.41 9.38 -2.27
C PHE A 127 -8.41 10.49 -1.97
N GLU A 128 -8.37 11.03 -0.75
CA GLU A 128 -9.28 12.09 -0.31
C GLU A 128 -8.91 13.45 -0.88
N CYS A 129 -9.79 14.41 -0.70
CA CYS A 129 -9.46 15.82 -0.93
C CYS A 129 -8.69 16.39 0.27
N THR A 130 -8.08 17.57 0.11
CA THR A 130 -7.32 18.25 1.16
C THR A 130 -8.14 18.63 2.40
N ASP A 131 -9.48 18.63 2.29
CA ASP A 131 -10.39 18.79 3.41
C ASP A 131 -10.66 17.49 4.19
N GLY A 132 -10.03 16.39 3.80
CA GLY A 132 -10.16 15.08 4.44
C GLY A 132 -11.44 14.33 4.12
N LYS A 133 -12.21 14.77 3.11
CA LYS A 133 -13.41 14.08 2.63
C LYS A 133 -13.12 13.20 1.42
N PRO A 134 -13.88 12.13 1.24
CA PRO A 134 -13.82 11.33 0.00
C PRO A 134 -13.95 12.21 -1.24
N TRP A 135 -13.22 11.88 -2.29
CA TRP A 135 -13.22 12.69 -3.52
C TRP A 135 -14.64 12.86 -4.11
N GLY A 136 -15.49 11.85 -4.03
CA GLY A 136 -16.87 11.94 -4.50
C GLY A 136 -17.79 12.88 -3.69
N GLU A 137 -17.41 13.24 -2.46
CA GLU A 137 -18.24 13.95 -1.48
C GLU A 137 -17.70 15.34 -1.11
N SER A 138 -16.45 15.61 -1.40
CA SER A 138 -15.83 16.89 -1.08
C SER A 138 -16.33 18.01 -2.02
N PRO A 139 -16.63 19.21 -1.49
CA PRO A 139 -16.91 20.38 -2.31
C PRO A 139 -15.66 20.87 -3.09
N LEU A 140 -14.47 20.39 -2.75
CA LEU A 140 -13.22 20.70 -3.44
C LEU A 140 -13.00 19.82 -4.67
N THR A 141 -13.86 18.84 -4.90
CA THR A 141 -13.74 17.90 -6.03
C THR A 141 -13.89 18.61 -7.37
N VAL A 142 -12.87 18.45 -8.20
CA VAL A 142 -12.92 18.89 -9.60
C VAL A 142 -13.09 17.64 -10.47
N ARG A 143 -14.27 17.48 -11.06
CA ARG A 143 -14.59 16.30 -11.87
C ARG A 143 -14.10 16.47 -13.30
N PRO A 144 -13.50 15.43 -13.90
CA PRO A 144 -13.20 15.42 -15.32
C PRO A 144 -14.51 15.25 -16.13
N ASP A 145 -14.47 15.66 -17.39
CA ASP A 145 -15.44 15.21 -18.38
C ASP A 145 -15.06 13.78 -18.81
N GLU A 146 -15.87 12.81 -18.39
CA GLU A 146 -15.60 11.39 -18.63
C GLU A 146 -15.61 11.05 -20.13
N SER A 147 -16.41 11.76 -20.95
CA SER A 147 -16.44 11.53 -22.40
C SER A 147 -15.15 11.96 -23.08
N ILE A 148 -14.50 12.98 -22.54
CA ILE A 148 -13.19 13.44 -23.00
C ILE A 148 -12.07 12.56 -22.41
N LEU A 149 -12.15 12.24 -21.13
CA LEU A 149 -11.13 11.45 -20.41
C LEU A 149 -10.89 10.09 -21.07
N TYR A 150 -11.95 9.43 -21.54
CA TYR A 150 -11.90 8.13 -22.25
C TYR A 150 -12.10 8.26 -23.76
N GLY A 151 -12.13 9.48 -24.30
CA GLY A 151 -12.22 9.75 -25.75
C GLY A 151 -10.92 9.46 -26.50
N ASN A 152 -10.80 9.99 -27.71
CA ASN A 152 -9.66 9.73 -28.61
C ASN A 152 -8.68 10.91 -28.75
N ASN A 153 -8.91 12.03 -28.07
CA ASN A 153 -8.05 13.21 -28.16
C ASN A 153 -7.11 13.31 -26.97
N ASP A 154 -5.84 12.95 -27.15
CA ASP A 154 -4.85 12.91 -26.06
C ASP A 154 -4.58 14.25 -25.41
N ALA A 155 -4.61 15.35 -26.16
CA ALA A 155 -4.39 16.68 -25.59
C ALA A 155 -5.52 17.09 -24.65
N LEU A 156 -6.77 16.77 -25.00
CA LEU A 156 -7.94 17.04 -24.14
C LEU A 156 -7.96 16.10 -22.93
N LYS A 157 -7.63 14.83 -23.11
CA LYS A 157 -7.48 13.87 -22.00
C LYS A 157 -6.52 14.36 -20.93
N LYS A 158 -5.42 14.98 -21.34
CA LYS A 158 -4.41 15.55 -20.43
C LYS A 158 -5.04 16.55 -19.46
N ALA A 159 -5.79 17.50 -19.99
CA ALA A 159 -6.46 18.52 -19.19
C ALA A 159 -7.50 17.91 -18.24
N GLU A 160 -8.24 16.90 -18.70
CA GLU A 160 -9.24 16.22 -17.86
C GLU A 160 -8.59 15.39 -16.73
N ARG A 161 -7.48 14.70 -17.01
CA ARG A 161 -6.71 14.01 -15.96
C ARG A 161 -6.18 14.97 -14.91
N ALA A 162 -5.68 16.13 -15.32
CA ALA A 162 -5.19 17.15 -14.39
C ALA A 162 -6.25 17.56 -13.35
N LYS A 163 -7.52 17.62 -13.73
CA LYS A 163 -8.63 17.91 -12.80
C LYS A 163 -8.73 16.89 -11.67
N MET A 164 -8.44 15.62 -11.94
CA MET A 164 -8.51 14.56 -10.93
C MET A 164 -7.48 14.68 -9.83
N PHE A 165 -6.44 15.46 -10.06
CA PHE A 165 -5.37 15.69 -9.08
C PHE A 165 -5.52 17.00 -8.31
N MET A 166 -6.49 17.85 -8.66
CA MET A 166 -6.72 19.12 -7.95
C MET A 166 -7.28 18.88 -6.55
N ASN A 167 -6.71 19.59 -5.58
CA ASN A 167 -7.16 19.57 -4.17
C ASN A 167 -7.15 18.18 -3.52
N ARG A 168 -6.17 17.34 -3.86
CA ARG A 168 -6.11 15.94 -3.39
C ARG A 168 -5.07 15.74 -2.31
N ASP A 169 -5.21 14.63 -1.61
CA ASP A 169 -4.21 14.09 -0.68
C ASP A 169 -2.83 14.04 -1.36
N ARG A 170 -1.83 14.57 -0.68
CA ARG A 170 -0.45 14.63 -1.19
C ARG A 170 0.06 13.27 -1.63
N ARG A 171 -0.35 12.18 -0.98
CA ARG A 171 0.07 10.82 -1.32
C ARG A 171 -0.36 10.37 -2.72
N LEU A 172 -1.41 10.97 -3.28
CA LEU A 172 -1.76 10.72 -4.68
C LEU A 172 -0.60 11.10 -5.60
N TYR A 173 -0.01 12.27 -5.39
CA TYR A 173 1.13 12.75 -6.18
C TYR A 173 2.42 11.97 -5.91
N GLU A 174 2.54 11.38 -4.71
CA GLU A 174 3.70 10.57 -4.33
C GLU A 174 3.62 9.12 -4.83
N SER A 175 2.45 8.67 -5.22
CA SER A 175 2.20 7.27 -5.54
C SER A 175 1.79 7.02 -6.97
N VAL A 176 1.09 7.97 -7.60
CA VAL A 176 0.55 7.84 -8.95
C VAL A 176 1.20 8.86 -9.84
N ASN A 177 1.83 8.36 -10.88
CA ASN A 177 2.35 9.21 -11.93
C ASN A 177 1.27 9.51 -12.96
N HIS A 178 1.21 10.77 -13.30
CA HIS A 178 0.45 11.26 -14.42
C HIS A 178 1.38 12.20 -15.19
N SER A 179 2.33 11.68 -15.91
CA SER A 179 3.41 12.33 -16.65
C SER A 179 3.05 13.60 -17.44
N MET A 180 1.84 14.02 -17.31
CA MET A 180 1.22 15.09 -18.05
C MET A 180 0.83 16.28 -17.16
N MET A 181 1.18 16.27 -15.89
CA MET A 181 0.91 17.38 -14.98
C MET A 181 2.16 18.29 -14.82
N ALA A 182 2.63 18.82 -15.94
CA ALA A 182 3.44 20.02 -15.88
C ALA A 182 2.64 21.07 -15.10
N ASN A 183 3.09 21.43 -13.88
CA ASN A 183 2.64 22.57 -13.05
C ASN A 183 1.90 22.26 -11.74
N PHE A 184 2.12 21.13 -11.05
CA PHE A 184 1.86 21.09 -9.61
C PHE A 184 3.03 21.69 -8.80
N ALA A 185 3.77 22.59 -9.41
CA ALA A 185 4.86 23.34 -8.77
C ALA A 185 4.37 24.28 -7.63
N SER A 186 3.06 24.52 -7.48
CA SER A 186 2.54 25.39 -6.43
C SER A 186 2.77 24.85 -5.02
N ASP A 187 2.93 23.52 -4.86
CA ASP A 187 3.10 22.90 -3.56
C ASP A 187 4.51 22.35 -3.30
N GLY A 188 5.50 22.81 -4.05
CA GLY A 188 6.89 22.36 -3.92
C GLY A 188 7.16 20.99 -4.55
N TRP A 189 6.23 20.47 -5.34
CA TRP A 189 6.41 19.30 -6.19
C TRP A 189 6.89 19.72 -7.57
N LYS A 190 8.07 19.27 -7.91
CA LYS A 190 8.57 19.34 -9.28
C LYS A 190 8.50 17.93 -9.85
N ASP A 191 7.68 17.74 -10.88
CA ASP A 191 7.69 16.52 -11.73
C ASP A 191 9.03 16.35 -12.48
N GLU A 192 9.91 17.31 -12.37
CA GLU A 192 11.25 17.29 -12.96
C GLU A 192 12.14 16.16 -12.42
N GLU A 193 11.77 15.57 -11.27
CA GLU A 193 12.53 14.49 -10.67
C GLU A 193 12.26 13.11 -11.30
N VAL A 194 11.22 12.96 -12.12
CA VAL A 194 10.86 11.67 -12.72
C VAL A 194 10.53 11.83 -14.20
N GLN A 195 11.40 11.31 -15.07
CA GLN A 195 11.04 11.15 -16.48
C GLN A 195 10.18 9.89 -16.65
N VAL A 196 8.93 10.11 -16.94
CA VAL A 196 8.08 9.09 -17.53
C VAL A 196 8.02 9.37 -19.02
N ASN A 197 8.43 8.40 -19.81
CA ASN A 197 8.36 8.55 -21.26
C ASN A 197 6.90 8.51 -21.69
N GLU A 198 6.39 9.69 -22.06
CA GLU A 198 5.00 9.86 -22.50
C GLU A 198 4.65 9.06 -23.76
N SER A 199 5.66 8.65 -24.55
CA SER A 199 5.42 8.18 -25.90
C SER A 199 5.10 6.70 -26.02
N ASN A 200 5.53 5.84 -25.09
CA ASN A 200 5.57 4.42 -25.39
C ASN A 200 4.67 3.51 -24.57
N ASN A 201 4.31 3.84 -23.33
CA ASN A 201 3.52 2.90 -22.53
C ASN A 201 2.66 3.65 -21.51
N LYS A 202 1.56 4.18 -22.00
CA LYS A 202 0.45 4.56 -21.12
C LYS A 202 -0.40 3.33 -20.94
N GLY A 203 -0.56 2.90 -19.69
CA GLY A 203 -1.65 2.00 -19.40
C GLY A 203 -2.97 2.60 -19.87
N PRO A 204 -3.97 1.79 -20.19
CA PRO A 204 -5.26 2.26 -20.66
C PRO A 204 -5.94 3.22 -19.69
N THR A 205 -5.67 3.12 -18.39
CA THR A 205 -6.16 4.07 -17.37
C THR A 205 -5.53 5.47 -17.53
N GLY A 206 -4.40 5.57 -18.20
CA GLY A 206 -3.64 6.81 -18.36
C GLY A 206 -2.86 7.23 -17.12
N PHE A 207 -2.78 6.37 -16.12
CA PHE A 207 -1.98 6.52 -14.92
C PHE A 207 -0.92 5.42 -14.86
N SER A 208 0.17 5.67 -14.14
CA SER A 208 1.16 4.63 -13.82
C SER A 208 1.61 4.75 -12.36
N ALA A 209 2.24 3.71 -11.83
CA ALA A 209 2.76 3.74 -10.47
C ALA A 209 4.01 4.62 -10.42
N LEU A 210 4.08 5.54 -9.44
CA LEU A 210 5.22 6.43 -9.21
C LEU A 210 6.06 6.01 -8.01
N LYS A 211 5.45 5.42 -7.00
CA LYS A 211 6.03 5.24 -5.67
C LYS A 211 7.46 4.69 -5.67
N TYR A 212 7.76 3.72 -6.54
CA TYR A 212 9.07 3.04 -6.64
C TYR A 212 9.98 3.59 -7.73
N ILE A 213 9.51 4.50 -8.58
CA ILE A 213 10.34 5.05 -9.66
C ILE A 213 11.37 5.99 -9.07
N GLN A 214 12.64 5.77 -9.40
CA GLN A 214 13.74 6.59 -8.91
C GLN A 214 13.79 7.93 -9.62
N PRO A 215 14.30 9.00 -8.97
CA PRO A 215 14.64 10.24 -9.63
C PRO A 215 15.59 10.03 -10.82
N THR A 216 15.50 10.84 -11.86
CA THR A 216 16.24 10.64 -13.12
C THR A 216 17.75 10.83 -13.00
N ASP A 217 18.19 11.59 -12.03
CA ASP A 217 19.60 11.75 -11.68
C ASP A 217 20.17 10.51 -10.97
N VAL A 218 19.33 9.68 -10.38
CA VAL A 218 19.71 8.43 -9.72
C VAL A 218 19.66 7.26 -10.68
N THR A 219 18.57 7.10 -11.42
CA THR A 219 18.38 6.04 -12.41
C THR A 219 17.61 6.55 -13.61
N PRO A 220 18.15 6.44 -14.85
CA PRO A 220 17.40 6.79 -16.06
C PRO A 220 16.09 5.99 -16.12
N GLY A 221 14.99 6.59 -16.55
CA GLY A 221 13.63 6.03 -16.55
C GLY A 221 13.41 4.75 -17.34
N TYR A 222 14.42 4.24 -18.05
CA TYR A 222 14.45 2.92 -18.70
C TYR A 222 15.44 1.97 -18.02
N SER A 223 15.85 2.29 -16.80
CA SER A 223 16.91 1.55 -16.16
C SER A 223 16.44 0.18 -15.65
N THR A 224 17.25 -0.83 -15.92
CA THR A 224 17.14 -2.17 -15.34
C THR A 224 18.06 -2.35 -14.13
N VAL A 225 18.67 -1.27 -13.66
CA VAL A 225 19.72 -1.30 -12.62
C VAL A 225 19.35 -0.50 -11.38
N SER A 226 18.06 -0.46 -11.03
CA SER A 226 17.62 0.13 -9.77
C SER A 226 18.15 -0.66 -8.58
N ASP A 227 18.58 0.03 -7.56
CA ASP A 227 19.02 -0.53 -6.27
C ASP A 227 18.16 -0.05 -5.10
N ALA A 228 16.97 0.47 -5.39
CA ALA A 228 16.02 0.78 -4.34
C ALA A 228 15.60 -0.50 -3.60
N ASP A 229 15.71 -0.50 -2.28
CA ASP A 229 15.30 -1.63 -1.46
C ASP A 229 13.79 -1.88 -1.57
N VAL A 230 13.41 -3.14 -1.62
CA VAL A 230 12.00 -3.53 -1.55
C VAL A 230 11.56 -3.59 -0.09
N ILE A 231 10.73 -2.63 0.31
CA ILE A 231 10.27 -2.50 1.69
C ILE A 231 9.24 -3.57 2.02
N VAL A 232 9.53 -4.36 3.05
CA VAL A 232 8.62 -5.38 3.59
C VAL A 232 7.81 -4.83 4.75
N LEU A 233 8.43 -3.98 5.57
CA LEU A 233 7.82 -3.43 6.78
C LEU A 233 8.34 -2.02 7.05
N ARG A 234 7.38 -1.12 7.39
CA ARG A 234 7.67 0.25 7.82
C ARG A 234 6.71 0.70 8.92
N TYR A 235 7.08 1.72 9.67
CA TYR A 235 6.37 2.13 10.87
C TYR A 235 4.92 2.59 10.63
N ALA A 236 4.61 3.13 9.44
CA ALA A 236 3.22 3.41 9.09
C ALA A 236 2.33 2.15 9.11
N HIS A 237 2.88 0.96 8.74
CA HIS A 237 2.14 -0.29 8.88
C HIS A 237 1.84 -0.59 10.36
N VAL A 238 2.78 -0.34 11.25
CA VAL A 238 2.59 -0.51 12.71
C VAL A 238 1.47 0.41 13.21
N LEU A 239 1.49 1.68 12.84
CA LEU A 239 0.47 2.64 13.24
C LEU A 239 -0.92 2.25 12.72
N LEU A 240 -1.02 1.81 11.47
CA LEU A 240 -2.30 1.38 10.90
C LEU A 240 -2.79 0.06 11.52
N MET A 241 -1.89 -0.86 11.87
CA MET A 241 -2.27 -2.08 12.63
C MET A 241 -2.76 -1.73 14.04
N ILE A 242 -2.13 -0.75 14.72
CA ILE A 242 -2.60 -0.26 16.02
C ILE A 242 -4.00 0.36 15.87
N ALA A 243 -4.19 1.27 14.90
CA ALA A 243 -5.48 1.91 14.68
C ALA A 243 -6.59 0.88 14.40
N GLU A 244 -6.31 -0.12 13.56
CA GLU A 244 -7.24 -1.20 13.23
C GLU A 244 -7.57 -2.05 14.46
N ALA A 245 -6.56 -2.60 15.14
CA ALA A 245 -6.76 -3.49 16.26
C ALA A 245 -7.44 -2.79 17.44
N GLU A 246 -7.07 -1.54 17.73
CA GLU A 246 -7.66 -0.75 18.81
C GLU A 246 -9.12 -0.40 18.51
N ASN A 247 -9.42 0.03 17.28
CA ASN A 247 -10.80 0.31 16.90
C ASN A 247 -11.68 -0.94 16.95
N GLU A 248 -11.16 -2.09 16.54
CA GLU A 248 -11.92 -3.34 16.56
C GLU A 248 -12.12 -3.90 17.98
N ALA A 249 -11.16 -3.70 18.89
CA ALA A 249 -11.26 -4.15 20.27
C ALA A 249 -12.09 -3.20 21.16
N HIS A 250 -11.85 -1.90 21.04
CA HIS A 250 -12.34 -0.90 22.01
C HIS A 250 -13.15 0.24 21.39
N GLY A 251 -13.25 0.31 20.04
CA GLY A 251 -13.86 1.43 19.34
C GLY A 251 -12.90 2.61 19.14
N PRO A 252 -13.45 3.82 18.87
CA PRO A 252 -12.68 5.01 18.50
C PRO A 252 -12.01 5.68 19.71
N THR A 253 -11.14 4.95 20.38
CA THR A 253 -10.34 5.48 21.51
C THR A 253 -9.33 6.52 21.06
N THR A 254 -8.76 7.27 21.99
CA THR A 254 -7.65 8.19 21.73
C THR A 254 -6.46 7.45 21.09
N THR A 255 -6.17 6.23 21.50
CA THR A 255 -5.09 5.41 20.93
C THR A 255 -5.33 5.11 19.44
N ALA A 256 -6.55 4.71 19.06
CA ALA A 256 -6.92 4.45 17.67
C ALA A 256 -6.80 5.72 16.82
N LEU A 257 -7.35 6.84 17.34
CA LEU A 257 -7.31 8.13 16.66
C LEU A 257 -5.90 8.68 16.52
N ASP A 258 -5.08 8.62 17.56
CA ASP A 258 -3.69 9.08 17.50
C ASP A 258 -2.88 8.28 16.48
N ALA A 259 -3.08 6.96 16.40
CA ALA A 259 -2.36 6.10 15.48
C ALA A 259 -2.68 6.45 14.02
N ILE A 260 -3.96 6.53 13.65
CA ILE A 260 -4.36 6.89 12.27
C ILE A 260 -4.00 8.34 11.96
N ASN A 261 -4.18 9.26 12.89
CA ASN A 261 -3.94 10.68 12.69
C ASN A 261 -2.46 11.02 12.49
N LYS A 262 -1.53 10.26 13.09
CA LYS A 262 -0.10 10.39 12.77
C LYS A 262 0.18 10.13 11.29
N VAL A 263 -0.45 9.11 10.71
CA VAL A 263 -0.29 8.79 9.27
C VAL A 263 -0.91 9.88 8.41
N ARG A 264 -2.11 10.32 8.74
CA ARG A 264 -2.86 11.36 8.01
C ARG A 264 -2.15 12.71 8.02
N THR A 265 -1.82 13.20 9.20
CA THR A 265 -1.23 14.54 9.37
C THR A 265 0.18 14.64 8.78
N ARG A 266 0.96 13.55 8.76
CA ARG A 266 2.23 13.50 8.04
C ARG A 266 2.06 13.91 6.57
N SER A 267 0.94 13.55 5.97
CA SER A 267 0.62 13.82 4.56
C SER A 267 -0.23 15.09 4.36
N GLY A 268 -0.38 15.91 5.41
CA GLY A 268 -1.15 17.15 5.37
C GLY A 268 -2.66 16.96 5.41
N GLN A 269 -3.14 15.74 5.67
CA GLN A 269 -4.57 15.49 5.81
C GLN A 269 -5.08 15.92 7.19
N PRO A 270 -6.30 16.44 7.29
CA PRO A 270 -6.90 16.76 8.57
C PRO A 270 -7.00 15.54 9.49
N ALA A 271 -6.78 15.77 10.78
CA ALA A 271 -7.01 14.75 11.79
C ALA A 271 -8.50 14.38 11.88
N ILE A 272 -8.78 13.12 12.11
CA ILE A 272 -10.12 12.64 12.43
C ILE A 272 -10.42 13.04 13.88
N GLY A 273 -11.54 13.74 14.11
CA GLY A 273 -11.94 14.20 15.43
C GLY A 273 -12.56 13.10 16.29
N ALA A 274 -12.62 13.37 17.61
CA ALA A 274 -13.36 12.55 18.55
C ALA A 274 -14.87 12.58 18.25
N GLY A 275 -15.59 11.50 18.62
CA GLY A 275 -17.03 11.37 18.40
C GLY A 275 -17.41 10.66 17.11
N ILE A 276 -16.46 10.24 16.30
CA ILE A 276 -16.69 9.34 15.20
C ILE A 276 -17.19 7.97 15.70
N SER A 277 -18.10 7.31 14.98
CA SER A 277 -18.53 5.96 15.33
C SER A 277 -17.43 4.92 15.05
N GLN A 278 -17.51 3.75 15.69
CA GLN A 278 -16.57 2.65 15.45
C GLN A 278 -16.60 2.19 13.97
N ASP A 279 -17.80 2.13 13.39
CA ASP A 279 -17.97 1.69 12.00
C ASP A 279 -17.42 2.72 11.01
N ASP A 280 -17.67 4.01 11.24
CA ASP A 280 -17.12 5.07 10.39
C ASP A 280 -15.59 5.11 10.51
N LEU A 281 -15.03 4.97 11.70
CA LEU A 281 -13.58 4.92 11.90
C LEU A 281 -12.99 3.66 11.22
N ARG A 282 -13.67 2.53 11.25
CA ARG A 282 -13.27 1.30 10.53
C ARG A 282 -13.11 1.56 9.03
N GLU A 283 -14.10 2.21 8.41
CA GLU A 283 -14.04 2.53 6.99
C GLU A 283 -12.92 3.56 6.69
N ARG A 284 -12.70 4.53 7.58
CA ARG A 284 -11.58 5.48 7.46
C ARG A 284 -10.23 4.76 7.56
N ILE A 285 -10.05 3.83 8.51
CA ILE A 285 -8.83 3.02 8.67
C ILE A 285 -8.61 2.15 7.43
N ARG A 286 -9.65 1.51 6.90
CA ARG A 286 -9.58 0.69 5.69
C ARG A 286 -9.16 1.49 4.46
N ASN A 287 -9.66 2.71 4.32
CA ASN A 287 -9.23 3.62 3.26
C ASN A 287 -7.80 4.12 3.49
N GLU A 288 -7.45 4.45 4.73
CA GLU A 288 -6.08 4.88 5.08
C GLU A 288 -5.04 3.79 4.75
N TRP A 289 -5.34 2.52 5.09
CA TRP A 289 -4.55 1.38 4.64
C TRP A 289 -4.38 1.36 3.11
N ARG A 290 -5.47 1.57 2.38
CA ARG A 290 -5.50 1.51 0.93
C ARG A 290 -4.60 2.55 0.29
N ILE A 291 -4.73 3.81 0.71
CA ILE A 291 -3.99 4.92 0.10
C ILE A 291 -2.55 4.98 0.58
N GLU A 292 -2.29 4.72 1.86
CA GLU A 292 -0.94 4.73 2.43
C GLU A 292 -0.07 3.62 1.85
N THR A 293 -0.62 2.42 1.70
CA THR A 293 0.12 1.23 1.26
C THR A 293 -0.14 0.82 -0.19
N CYS A 294 -0.63 1.74 -1.03
CA CYS A 294 -0.80 1.45 -2.44
C CYS A 294 0.53 1.02 -3.07
N PHE A 295 0.47 0.04 -3.97
CA PHE A 295 1.62 -0.59 -4.63
C PHE A 295 2.60 -1.36 -3.73
N GLU A 296 2.30 -1.55 -2.44
CA GLU A 296 3.15 -2.31 -1.51
C GLU A 296 2.73 -3.79 -1.38
N GLY A 297 1.81 -4.27 -2.21
CA GLY A 297 1.39 -5.68 -2.25
C GLY A 297 0.45 -6.11 -1.11
N LEU A 298 -0.03 -5.19 -0.25
CA LEU A 298 -0.78 -5.53 0.95
C LEU A 298 -2.30 -5.62 0.73
N ARG A 299 -2.85 -4.95 -0.29
CA ARG A 299 -4.30 -4.80 -0.49
C ARG A 299 -5.05 -6.12 -0.59
N TYR A 300 -4.50 -7.09 -1.30
CA TYR A 300 -5.10 -8.42 -1.45
C TYR A 300 -5.35 -9.09 -0.08
N PHE A 301 -4.33 -9.10 0.78
CA PHE A 301 -4.42 -9.69 2.12
C PHE A 301 -5.37 -8.91 3.04
N GLN A 302 -5.42 -7.59 2.93
CA GLN A 302 -6.37 -6.75 3.66
C GLN A 302 -7.81 -7.12 3.31
N LEU A 303 -8.13 -7.16 2.01
CA LEU A 303 -9.47 -7.52 1.55
C LEU A 303 -9.87 -8.94 1.95
N LYS A 304 -8.92 -9.86 1.96
CA LYS A 304 -9.18 -11.25 2.41
C LYS A 304 -9.51 -11.33 3.90
N ARG A 305 -8.72 -10.71 4.77
CA ARG A 305 -9.02 -10.76 6.22
C ARG A 305 -10.33 -10.08 6.58
N TRP A 306 -10.69 -9.00 5.88
CA TRP A 306 -11.96 -8.30 6.06
C TRP A 306 -13.16 -8.95 5.34
N LYS A 307 -12.93 -10.04 4.57
CA LYS A 307 -13.93 -10.71 3.72
C LYS A 307 -14.65 -9.74 2.76
N LEU A 308 -13.89 -8.82 2.18
CA LEU A 308 -14.40 -7.79 1.27
C LEU A 308 -14.11 -8.07 -0.21
N MET A 309 -13.51 -9.22 -0.55
CA MET A 309 -13.19 -9.56 -1.94
C MET A 309 -14.45 -9.61 -2.81
N ASP A 310 -15.50 -10.28 -2.36
CA ASP A 310 -16.74 -10.37 -3.12
C ASP A 310 -17.39 -8.98 -3.29
N LYS A 311 -17.48 -8.21 -2.21
CA LYS A 311 -18.11 -6.87 -2.23
C LYS A 311 -17.38 -5.85 -3.08
N LEU A 312 -16.03 -5.86 -3.09
CA LEU A 312 -15.21 -4.77 -3.65
C LEU A 312 -14.47 -5.15 -4.94
N VAL A 313 -14.36 -6.44 -5.24
CA VAL A 313 -13.65 -6.92 -6.43
C VAL A 313 -14.60 -7.56 -7.42
N ASN A 314 -15.54 -8.40 -6.94
CA ASN A 314 -16.47 -9.08 -7.83
C ASN A 314 -17.41 -8.06 -8.51
N GLY A 315 -17.52 -8.16 -9.82
CA GLY A 315 -18.29 -7.22 -10.63
C GLY A 315 -17.63 -5.85 -10.85
N ALA A 316 -16.42 -5.62 -10.29
CA ALA A 316 -15.74 -4.35 -10.48
C ALA A 316 -15.24 -4.21 -11.92
N GLU A 317 -15.47 -3.04 -12.49
CA GLU A 317 -15.08 -2.62 -13.83
C GLU A 317 -14.33 -1.29 -13.76
N ASP A 318 -13.32 -1.13 -14.59
CA ASP A 318 -12.63 0.15 -14.75
C ASP A 318 -13.14 0.82 -16.04
N PRO A 319 -13.50 2.11 -16.00
CA PRO A 319 -13.98 2.83 -17.20
C PRO A 319 -12.96 2.83 -18.37
N ALA A 320 -11.69 2.64 -18.08
CA ALA A 320 -10.65 2.52 -19.11
C ALA A 320 -10.66 1.14 -19.83
N TYR A 321 -11.36 0.15 -19.25
CA TYR A 321 -11.48 -1.21 -19.78
C TYR A 321 -12.94 -1.66 -19.80
N PRO A 322 -13.80 -1.02 -20.58
CA PRO A 322 -15.21 -1.37 -20.62
C PRO A 322 -15.40 -2.82 -21.07
N GLY A 323 -16.24 -3.54 -20.34
CA GLY A 323 -16.50 -4.97 -20.56
C GLY A 323 -15.52 -5.92 -19.88
N TYR A 324 -14.42 -5.43 -19.29
CA TYR A 324 -13.53 -6.26 -18.46
C TYR A 324 -13.99 -6.26 -17.00
N ILE A 325 -14.93 -7.13 -16.70
CA ILE A 325 -15.50 -7.26 -15.36
C ILE A 325 -14.68 -8.25 -14.54
N LYS A 326 -14.21 -7.81 -13.37
CA LYS A 326 -13.49 -8.68 -12.44
C LYS A 326 -14.44 -9.71 -11.83
N VAL A 327 -13.99 -10.95 -11.76
CA VAL A 327 -14.73 -12.05 -11.17
C VAL A 327 -14.03 -12.52 -9.91
N TYR A 328 -14.77 -12.62 -8.82
CA TYR A 328 -14.36 -13.31 -7.61
C TYR A 328 -15.32 -14.46 -7.32
N LYS A 329 -14.78 -15.60 -6.94
CA LYS A 329 -15.55 -16.77 -6.50
C LYS A 329 -15.06 -17.21 -5.13
N PRO A 330 -15.90 -17.81 -4.27
CA PRO A 330 -15.47 -18.33 -2.98
C PRO A 330 -14.27 -19.26 -3.06
N ALA A 331 -14.15 -20.03 -4.12
CA ALA A 331 -12.99 -20.87 -4.41
C ALA A 331 -11.66 -20.09 -4.39
N PHE A 332 -11.66 -18.81 -4.78
CA PHE A 332 -10.45 -17.98 -4.82
C PHE A 332 -9.96 -17.52 -3.44
N GLU A 333 -10.60 -18.01 -2.39
CA GLU A 333 -10.07 -17.83 -1.03
C GLU A 333 -8.70 -18.47 -0.85
N PHE A 334 -8.46 -19.60 -1.51
CA PHE A 334 -7.16 -20.25 -1.58
C PHE A 334 -6.72 -20.38 -3.04
N PHE A 335 -5.42 -20.45 -3.28
CA PHE A 335 -4.91 -20.76 -4.62
C PHE A 335 -5.08 -22.25 -4.91
N PRO A 336 -5.40 -22.62 -6.17
CA PRO A 336 -5.39 -24.03 -6.56
C PRO A 336 -3.98 -24.60 -6.45
N ILE A 337 -3.90 -25.88 -6.12
CA ILE A 337 -2.63 -26.60 -6.17
C ILE A 337 -2.24 -26.75 -7.65
N PRO A 338 -1.02 -26.37 -8.04
CA PRO A 338 -0.58 -26.56 -9.43
C PRO A 338 -0.71 -28.03 -9.87
N GLN A 339 -1.27 -28.28 -11.04
CA GLN A 339 -1.49 -29.63 -11.54
C GLN A 339 -0.19 -30.46 -11.57
N SER A 340 0.92 -29.80 -11.91
CA SER A 340 2.24 -30.46 -11.89
C SER A 340 2.65 -31.03 -10.53
N GLU A 341 2.20 -30.43 -9.43
CA GLU A 341 2.48 -30.94 -8.09
C GLU A 341 1.56 -32.10 -7.72
N ILE A 342 0.30 -32.06 -8.16
CA ILE A 342 -0.65 -33.17 -8.01
C ILE A 342 -0.14 -34.41 -8.75
N ASP A 343 0.32 -34.22 -9.99
CA ASP A 343 0.83 -35.30 -10.82
C ASP A 343 2.09 -35.95 -10.22
N LYS A 344 3.02 -35.16 -9.68
CA LYS A 344 4.21 -35.65 -8.98
C LYS A 344 3.89 -36.41 -7.69
N ALA A 345 2.81 -36.04 -7.03
CA ALA A 345 2.41 -36.68 -5.76
C ALA A 345 1.77 -38.07 -5.92
N GLY A 346 1.61 -38.58 -7.13
CA GLY A 346 1.15 -39.95 -7.39
C GLY A 346 -0.24 -40.27 -6.78
N GLY A 347 -1.14 -39.30 -6.72
CA GLY A 347 -2.50 -39.45 -6.19
C GLY A 347 -2.67 -39.20 -4.68
N VAL A 348 -1.57 -38.90 -3.97
CA VAL A 348 -1.62 -38.55 -2.55
C VAL A 348 -2.16 -37.13 -2.35
N LEU A 349 -1.72 -36.19 -3.20
CA LEU A 349 -2.18 -34.79 -3.19
C LEU A 349 -3.42 -34.67 -4.08
N LYS A 350 -4.49 -34.13 -3.53
CA LYS A 350 -5.74 -33.87 -4.25
C LYS A 350 -5.98 -32.37 -4.34
N GLN A 351 -6.62 -31.95 -5.42
CA GLN A 351 -7.07 -30.57 -5.57
C GLN A 351 -8.12 -30.22 -4.49
N ASP A 352 -8.22 -28.94 -4.16
CA ASP A 352 -9.34 -28.42 -3.40
C ASP A 352 -10.64 -28.64 -4.21
N PRO A 353 -11.70 -29.23 -3.60
CA PRO A 353 -12.97 -29.47 -4.28
C PRO A 353 -13.60 -28.23 -4.94
N ALA A 354 -13.26 -27.05 -4.45
CA ALA A 354 -13.72 -25.79 -5.03
C ALA A 354 -13.15 -25.50 -6.42
N TYR A 355 -12.12 -26.26 -6.85
CA TYR A 355 -11.46 -26.17 -8.16
C TYR A 355 -11.66 -27.42 -9.03
N GLU A 356 -12.38 -28.41 -8.53
CA GLU A 356 -12.85 -29.57 -9.28
C GLU A 356 -14.18 -29.24 -9.98
#